data_b9849f85e0b150c1d1c2449a518b557e
#
_entry.id   b9849f85e0b150c1d1c2449a518b557e
#
_cell.length_a   1.000
_cell.length_b   1.000
_cell.length_c   1.000
_cell.angle_alpha   90.00
_cell.angle_beta   90.00
_cell.angle_gamma   90.00
#
_symmetry.space_group_name_H-M   'P 1'
#
loop_
_entity.id
_entity.type
_entity.pdbx_description
1 polymer ?
#
loop_
_entity_poly.entity_id
_entity_poly.type
_entity_poly.pdbx_seq_one_letter_code
_entity_poly.pdbx_strand_id
1 'polypeptide(L)'
;MAKKSMIEREKKRIKLNNKYNTKRQNLLKEYQTTEDFNLKLEIHSKIQKLPRNSAKIRIRNRCWKTGRPRGYYRDFGISRHVLREMAHQCLLPGVTKSSW
;
A
#
# COMPACT_ATOMS: atom_id res chain seq x y z
N MET A 1 15.78 -10.96 -4.63
CA MET A 1 14.31 -11.12 -4.68
C MET A 1 13.73 -11.25 -3.28
N ALA A 2 12.52 -10.76 -3.08
CA ALA A 2 11.83 -10.93 -1.81
C ALA A 2 11.33 -12.37 -1.64
N LYS A 3 11.28 -12.84 -0.38
CA LYS A 3 10.69 -14.13 -0.08
C LYS A 3 9.22 -14.17 -0.47
N LYS A 4 8.75 -15.30 -0.98
CA LYS A 4 7.35 -15.50 -1.34
C LYS A 4 6.38 -15.24 -0.19
N SER A 5 6.76 -15.60 1.04
CA SER A 5 5.98 -15.33 2.23
C SER A 5 5.73 -13.84 2.48
N MET A 6 6.70 -12.99 2.19
CA MET A 6 6.56 -11.54 2.34
C MET A 6 5.62 -10.95 1.28
N ILE A 7 5.68 -11.45 0.06
CA ILE A 7 4.78 -11.06 -1.03
C ILE A 7 3.33 -11.45 -0.68
N GLU A 8 3.13 -12.66 -0.17
CA GLU A 8 1.80 -13.14 0.23
C GLU A 8 1.22 -12.35 1.42
N ARG A 9 2.06 -11.98 2.40
CA ARG A 9 1.63 -11.08 3.49
C ARG A 9 1.16 -9.73 2.96
N GLU A 10 1.86 -9.17 2.00
CA GLU A 10 1.48 -7.89 1.38
C GLU A 10 0.15 -8.00 0.64
N LYS A 11 -0.07 -9.07 -0.09
CA LYS A 11 -1.36 -9.34 -0.76
C LYS A 11 -2.51 -9.43 0.26
N LYS A 12 -2.29 -10.08 1.41
CA LYS A 12 -3.27 -10.12 2.50
C LYS A 12 -3.59 -8.74 3.06
N ARG A 13 -2.59 -7.90 3.26
CA ARG A 13 -2.79 -6.52 3.72
C ARG A 13 -3.60 -5.70 2.74
N ILE A 14 -3.29 -5.78 1.45
CA ILE A 14 -4.03 -5.09 0.40
C ILE A 14 -5.49 -5.54 0.37
N LYS A 15 -5.74 -6.84 0.45
CA LYS A 15 -7.08 -7.42 0.48
C LYS A 15 -7.90 -6.93 1.68
N LEU A 16 -7.30 -6.95 2.88
CA LEU A 16 -7.95 -6.46 4.10
C LEU A 16 -8.18 -4.95 4.06
N ASN A 17 -7.23 -4.18 3.55
CA ASN A 17 -7.40 -2.75 3.38
C ASN A 17 -8.58 -2.44 2.45
N ASN A 18 -8.70 -3.09 1.32
CA ASN A 18 -9.81 -2.90 0.39
C ASN A 18 -11.16 -3.27 1.02
N LYS A 19 -11.18 -4.34 1.82
CA LYS A 19 -12.40 -4.79 2.51
C LYS A 19 -12.89 -3.78 3.56
N TYR A 20 -11.99 -3.24 4.35
CA TYR A 20 -12.35 -2.37 5.50
C TYR A 20 -12.18 -0.87 5.23
N ASN A 21 -11.74 -0.47 4.06
CA ASN A 21 -11.44 0.92 3.74
C ASN A 21 -12.64 1.85 3.96
N THR A 22 -13.80 1.51 3.40
CA THR A 22 -15.02 2.33 3.51
C THR A 22 -15.46 2.45 4.97
N LYS A 23 -15.48 1.35 5.71
CA LYS A 23 -15.85 1.32 7.13
C LYS A 23 -14.93 2.18 7.97
N ARG A 24 -13.62 2.09 7.75
CA ARG A 24 -12.61 2.88 8.46
C ARG A 24 -12.76 4.37 8.15
N GLN A 25 -12.95 4.74 6.90
CA GLN A 25 -13.16 6.14 6.51
C GLN A 25 -14.42 6.75 7.11
N ASN A 26 -15.52 6.01 7.15
CA ASN A 26 -16.75 6.45 7.78
C ASN A 26 -16.57 6.70 9.28
N LEU A 27 -15.91 5.78 9.99
CA LEU A 27 -15.59 5.94 11.41
C LEU A 27 -14.67 7.13 11.67
N LEU A 28 -13.69 7.38 10.82
CA LEU A 28 -12.82 8.54 10.93
C LEU A 28 -13.57 9.86 10.71
N LYS A 29 -14.49 9.91 9.76
CA LYS A 29 -15.35 11.09 9.55
C LYS A 29 -16.24 11.34 10.75
N GLU A 30 -16.89 10.32 11.29
CA GLU A 30 -17.69 10.41 12.52
C GLU A 30 -16.85 10.93 13.69
N TYR A 31 -15.64 10.42 13.85
CA TYR A 31 -14.70 10.87 14.88
C TYR A 31 -14.36 12.36 14.75
N GLN A 32 -14.12 12.84 13.53
CA GLN A 32 -13.80 14.25 13.27
C GLN A 32 -14.97 15.19 13.50
N THR A 33 -16.19 14.75 13.21
CA THR A 33 -17.41 15.58 13.35
C THR A 33 -17.99 15.58 14.76
N THR A 34 -17.66 14.59 15.59
CA THR A 34 -18.17 14.46 16.94
C THR A 34 -17.40 15.37 17.91
N GLU A 35 -18.12 16.19 18.66
CA GLU A 35 -17.53 17.10 19.67
C GLU A 35 -17.51 16.48 21.07
N ASP A 36 -18.46 15.58 21.37
CA ASP A 36 -18.55 14.94 22.67
C ASP A 36 -17.40 13.94 22.89
N PHE A 37 -16.68 14.12 24.00
CA PHE A 37 -15.52 13.30 24.37
C PHE A 37 -15.89 11.82 24.56
N ASN A 38 -17.02 11.52 25.21
CA ASN A 38 -17.45 10.14 25.45
C ASN A 38 -17.78 9.41 24.14
N LEU A 39 -18.48 10.09 23.23
CA LEU A 39 -18.78 9.55 21.89
C LEU A 39 -17.49 9.35 21.06
N LYS A 40 -16.55 10.26 21.17
CA LYS A 40 -15.22 10.08 20.53
C LYS A 40 -14.49 8.84 21.02
N LEU A 41 -14.52 8.55 22.31
CA LEU A 41 -13.92 7.34 22.87
C LEU A 41 -14.59 6.07 22.35
N GLU A 42 -15.91 6.05 22.22
CA GLU A 42 -16.64 4.92 21.64
C GLU A 42 -16.25 4.69 20.17
N ILE A 43 -16.21 5.74 19.37
CA ILE A 43 -15.79 5.67 17.96
C ILE A 43 -14.35 5.19 17.84
N HIS A 44 -13.45 5.72 18.65
CA HIS A 44 -12.05 5.30 18.70
C HIS A 44 -11.92 3.81 19.05
N SER A 45 -12.71 3.34 20.00
CA SER A 45 -12.77 1.91 20.35
C SER A 45 -13.22 1.06 19.17
N LYS A 46 -14.21 1.50 18.40
CA LYS A 46 -14.65 0.80 17.17
C LYS A 46 -13.55 0.74 16.12
N ILE A 47 -12.79 1.84 15.93
CA ILE A 47 -11.65 1.88 15.01
C ILE A 47 -10.56 0.89 15.45
N GLN A 48 -10.26 0.83 16.75
CA GLN A 48 -9.26 -0.10 17.28
C GLN A 48 -9.63 -1.59 17.12
N LYS A 49 -10.92 -1.91 17.10
CA LYS A 49 -11.41 -3.27 16.88
C LYS A 49 -11.23 -3.76 15.45
N LEU A 50 -10.98 -2.87 14.49
CA LEU A 50 -10.69 -3.28 13.12
C LEU A 50 -9.35 -4.01 13.03
N PRO A 51 -9.20 -4.98 12.09
CA PRO A 51 -7.94 -5.70 11.93
C PRO A 51 -6.76 -4.72 11.69
N ARG A 52 -5.65 -4.95 12.36
CA ARG A 52 -4.45 -4.10 12.21
C ARG A 52 -3.95 -4.07 10.76
N ASN A 53 -3.98 -5.21 10.09
CA ASN A 53 -3.53 -5.33 8.69
C ASN A 53 -4.47 -4.66 7.68
N SER A 54 -5.62 -4.14 8.12
CA SER A 54 -6.50 -3.34 7.27
C SER A 54 -6.08 -1.86 7.18
N ALA A 55 -5.09 -1.43 7.95
CA ALA A 55 -4.59 -0.06 7.91
C ALA A 55 -3.76 0.20 6.66
N LYS A 56 -4.09 1.25 5.92
CA LYS A 56 -3.39 1.65 4.69
C LYS A 56 -1.90 1.92 4.91
N ILE A 57 -1.53 2.45 6.08
CA ILE A 57 -0.14 2.77 6.42
C ILE A 57 0.78 1.55 6.49
N ARG A 58 0.24 0.36 6.66
CA ARG A 58 0.99 -0.89 6.69
C ARG A 58 1.30 -1.45 5.31
N ILE A 59 0.62 -0.97 4.28
CA ILE A 59 0.85 -1.38 2.90
C ILE A 59 2.17 -0.75 2.44
N ARG A 60 3.02 -1.56 1.85
CA ARG A 60 4.28 -1.12 1.26
C ARG A 60 4.28 -1.41 -0.23
N ASN A 61 4.65 -0.41 -1.01
CA ASN A 61 4.83 -0.58 -2.44
C ASN A 61 5.95 -1.57 -2.73
N ARG A 62 5.67 -2.56 -3.59
CA ARG A 62 6.63 -3.58 -4.00
C ARG A 62 6.61 -3.73 -5.50
N CYS A 63 7.76 -4.04 -6.08
CA CYS A 63 7.86 -4.38 -7.49
C CYS A 63 6.95 -5.58 -7.80
N TRP A 64 6.07 -5.43 -8.79
CA TRP A 64 5.15 -6.52 -9.15
C TRP A 64 5.88 -7.74 -9.73
N LYS A 65 7.05 -7.54 -10.32
CA LYS A 65 7.85 -8.62 -10.92
C LYS A 65 8.69 -9.38 -9.91
N THR A 66 9.39 -8.67 -9.01
CA THR A 66 10.35 -9.26 -8.08
C THR A 66 9.94 -9.21 -6.61
N GLY A 67 8.98 -8.36 -6.26
CA GLY A 67 8.58 -8.13 -4.87
C GLY A 67 9.51 -7.24 -4.06
N ARG A 68 10.53 -6.65 -4.69
CA ARG A 68 11.48 -5.78 -4.01
C ARG A 68 10.80 -4.51 -3.50
N PRO A 69 10.91 -4.16 -2.19
CA PRO A 69 10.27 -2.97 -1.62
C PRO A 69 11.08 -1.68 -1.81
N ARG A 70 12.39 -1.78 -1.98
CA ARG A 70 13.30 -0.64 -2.13
C ARG A 70 13.54 -0.31 -3.59
N GLY A 71 13.86 0.97 -3.86
CA GLY A 71 14.08 1.43 -5.22
C GLY A 71 12.86 1.28 -6.12
N TYR A 72 11.68 1.53 -5.58
CA TYR A 72 10.41 1.38 -6.29
C TYR A 72 10.03 2.67 -7.01
N TYR A 73 9.67 2.54 -8.28
CA TYR A 73 9.14 3.65 -9.10
C TYR A 73 7.63 3.55 -9.19
N ARG A 74 6.92 4.50 -8.60
CA ARG A 74 5.45 4.52 -8.58
C ARG A 74 4.82 4.59 -9.96
N ASP A 75 5.44 5.30 -10.89
CA ASP A 75 4.92 5.49 -12.24
C ASP A 75 4.83 4.18 -13.03
N PHE A 76 5.75 3.24 -12.76
CA PHE A 76 5.83 1.96 -13.44
C PHE A 76 5.44 0.76 -12.58
N GLY A 77 5.43 0.91 -11.25
CA GLY A 77 5.16 -0.19 -10.33
C GLY A 77 6.27 -1.22 -10.23
N ILE A 78 7.50 -0.85 -10.56
CA ILE A 78 8.66 -1.76 -10.64
C ILE A 78 9.87 -1.20 -9.89
N SER A 79 10.81 -2.07 -9.55
CA SER A 79 12.08 -1.68 -8.94
C SER A 79 13.04 -1.06 -9.95
N ARG A 80 14.04 -0.33 -9.46
CA ARG A 80 15.07 0.28 -10.31
C ARG A 80 15.81 -0.73 -11.20
N HIS A 81 16.04 -1.94 -10.70
CA HIS A 81 16.71 -3.00 -11.47
C HIS A 81 15.84 -3.47 -12.62
N VAL A 82 14.55 -3.71 -12.35
CA VAL A 82 13.60 -4.14 -13.38
C VAL A 82 13.35 -3.02 -14.38
N LEU A 83 13.29 -1.76 -13.93
CA LEU A 83 13.16 -0.59 -14.80
C LEU A 83 14.32 -0.55 -15.82
N ARG A 84 15.54 -0.71 -15.35
CA ARG A 84 16.72 -0.72 -16.20
C ARG A 84 16.67 -1.85 -17.22
N GLU A 85 16.38 -3.07 -16.77
CA GLU A 85 16.27 -4.23 -17.66
C GLU A 85 15.19 -4.04 -18.74
N MET A 86 14.01 -3.62 -18.34
CA MET A 86 12.88 -3.40 -19.28
C MET A 86 13.14 -2.24 -20.24
N ALA A 87 13.83 -1.18 -19.80
CA ALA A 87 14.22 -0.08 -20.67
C ALA A 87 15.21 -0.54 -21.74
N HIS A 88 16.18 -1.38 -21.38
CA HIS A 88 17.14 -1.97 -22.35
C HIS A 88 16.46 -2.91 -23.35
N GLN A 89 15.40 -3.59 -22.93
CA GLN A 89 14.61 -4.49 -23.78
C GLN A 89 13.54 -3.76 -24.60
N CYS A 90 13.49 -2.43 -24.52
CA CYS A 90 12.48 -1.58 -25.20
C CYS A 90 11.03 -1.94 -24.84
N LEU A 91 10.80 -2.43 -23.63
CA LEU A 91 9.45 -2.78 -23.15
C LEU A 91 8.70 -1.60 -22.53
N LEU A 92 9.40 -0.48 -22.27
CA LEU A 92 8.79 0.73 -21.70
C LEU A 92 8.65 1.79 -22.79
N PRO A 93 7.41 2.11 -23.22
CA PRO A 93 7.20 3.09 -24.27
C PRO A 93 7.54 4.51 -23.79
N GLY A 94 8.19 5.31 -24.65
CA GLY A 94 8.52 6.69 -24.37
C GLY A 94 9.67 6.90 -23.37
N VAL A 95 10.31 5.86 -22.89
CA VAL A 95 11.44 5.95 -21.96
C VAL A 95 12.74 6.07 -22.72
N THR A 96 13.46 7.18 -22.48
CA THR A 96 14.81 7.41 -22.98
C THR A 96 15.80 7.37 -21.83
N LYS A 97 16.86 6.55 -21.98
CA LYS A 97 17.92 6.45 -20.98
C LYS A 97 18.93 7.57 -21.17
N SER A 98 19.29 8.28 -20.09
CA SER A 98 20.34 9.30 -20.13
C SER A 98 21.72 8.72 -19.80
N SER A 99 21.91 8.14 -18.61
CA SER A 99 23.23 7.68 -18.16
C SER A 99 23.19 6.53 -17.15
N TRP A 100 22.24 5.65 -17.25
CA TRP A 100 22.09 4.58 -16.22
C TRP A 100 21.96 3.16 -16.73
#